data_d7410375131c578129259373d7b08295
#
_entry.id   d7410375131c578129259373d7b08295
#
_cell.length_a   1.000
_cell.length_b   1.000
_cell.length_c   1.000
_cell.angle_alpha   90.00
_cell.angle_beta   90.00
_cell.angle_gamma   90.00
#
_symmetry.space_group_name_H-M   'P 1'
#
loop_
_entity.id
_entity.type
_entity.pdbx_description
1 polymer ?
#
loop_
_entity_poly.entity_id
_entity_poly.type
_entity_poly.pdbx_seq_one_letter_code
_entity_poly.pdbx_strand_id
1 'polypeptide(L)'
;MTITGGPGAVPPLPPARLGCLLALIFAAILLPVARADAQSADERFTVCLACHGADGQSRIPATPSLGGQPAFFVVAQLFLFREGRRDNPAMVASAQGLTNSDLTAFADRVAKLPPPPPSEEAPDAARFTRGRRLTLSHPCGVCHNPDFSGREQMPRLANQREDYLLKAMRDYKSGARLGYGGAMSQELAGLSDQDLIDLAHYLSHFGVAPAPR
;
A
#
# COMPACT_ATOMS: atom_id res chain seq x y z
N MET A 1 96.05 7.22 -1.61
CA MET A 1 95.38 7.01 -2.89
C MET A 1 93.90 7.23 -2.60
N THR A 2 93.45 8.47 -2.83
CA THR A 2 92.13 9.00 -2.42
C THR A 2 91.25 9.08 -3.67
N ILE A 3 90.14 8.37 -3.71
CA ILE A 3 89.16 8.46 -4.80
C ILE A 3 87.89 9.12 -4.25
N THR A 4 87.73 10.40 -4.63
CA THR A 4 86.47 11.17 -4.40
C THR A 4 85.50 10.97 -5.53
N GLY A 5 84.43 10.26 -5.26
CA GLY A 5 83.24 10.15 -6.19
C GLY A 5 82.22 11.18 -5.80
N GLY A 6 82.02 12.18 -6.63
CA GLY A 6 80.97 13.17 -6.43
C GLY A 6 79.54 12.65 -6.83
N PRO A 7 78.48 13.19 -6.23
CA PRO A 7 77.13 12.76 -6.55
C PRO A 7 76.68 13.23 -7.92
N GLY A 8 76.19 12.30 -8.78
CA GLY A 8 75.65 12.58 -10.11
C GLY A 8 74.34 13.37 -10.04
N ALA A 9 74.35 14.55 -10.65
CA ALA A 9 73.13 15.38 -10.79
C ALA A 9 72.10 14.71 -11.69
N VAL A 10 70.89 14.50 -11.22
CA VAL A 10 69.76 14.05 -12.03
C VAL A 10 69.28 15.24 -12.88
N PRO A 11 69.14 15.08 -14.20
CA PRO A 11 68.67 16.19 -15.04
C PRO A 11 67.18 16.50 -14.74
N PRO A 12 66.78 17.80 -14.80
CA PRO A 12 65.39 18.19 -14.58
C PRO A 12 64.50 17.70 -15.72
N LEU A 13 63.31 17.15 -15.41
CA LEU A 13 62.30 16.74 -16.37
C LEU A 13 61.74 17.95 -17.10
N PRO A 14 61.47 17.87 -18.39
CA PRO A 14 60.96 18.98 -19.18
C PRO A 14 59.53 19.35 -18.78
N PRO A 15 59.17 20.66 -18.65
CA PRO A 15 57.91 21.16 -18.14
C PRO A 15 56.66 20.77 -18.94
N ALA A 16 56.85 20.30 -20.20
CA ALA A 16 55.74 19.94 -21.07
C ALA A 16 54.98 18.67 -20.69
N ARG A 17 55.54 17.80 -19.82
CA ARG A 17 54.86 16.55 -19.43
C ARG A 17 53.97 16.71 -18.19
N LEU A 18 54.16 17.74 -17.41
CA LEU A 18 53.34 18.00 -16.20
C LEU A 18 51.96 18.58 -16.55
N GLY A 19 51.90 19.39 -17.63
CA GLY A 19 50.63 19.99 -18.10
C GLY A 19 49.65 19.00 -18.67
N CYS A 20 50.13 17.94 -19.39
CA CYS A 20 49.22 16.91 -19.95
C CYS A 20 48.62 15.98 -18.91
N LEU A 21 49.35 15.69 -17.84
CA LEU A 21 48.84 14.86 -16.73
C LEU A 21 47.74 15.57 -15.93
N LEU A 22 47.89 16.87 -15.66
CA LEU A 22 46.90 17.68 -14.95
C LEU A 22 45.64 17.90 -15.81
N ALA A 23 45.76 18.02 -17.15
CA ALA A 23 44.57 18.13 -18.02
C ALA A 23 43.76 16.85 -18.12
N LEU A 24 44.37 15.67 -18.04
CA LEU A 24 43.69 14.38 -18.04
C LEU A 24 42.96 14.11 -16.75
N ILE A 25 43.47 14.57 -15.61
CA ILE A 25 42.82 14.43 -14.30
C ILE A 25 41.60 15.36 -14.21
N PHE A 26 41.65 16.57 -14.80
CA PHE A 26 40.54 17.51 -14.79
C PHE A 26 39.41 17.09 -15.74
N ALA A 27 39.70 16.41 -16.85
CA ALA A 27 38.69 15.88 -17.77
C ALA A 27 37.91 14.68 -17.17
N ALA A 28 38.49 13.92 -16.25
CA ALA A 28 37.84 12.78 -15.61
C ALA A 28 36.78 13.19 -14.55
N ILE A 29 36.82 14.44 -14.05
CA ILE A 29 35.90 14.94 -13.01
C ILE A 29 34.57 15.46 -13.60
N LEU A 30 34.52 15.67 -14.92
CA LEU A 30 33.33 16.17 -15.63
C LEU A 30 32.44 15.08 -16.26
N LEU A 31 32.63 13.82 -15.87
CA LEU A 31 31.67 12.78 -16.25
C LEU A 31 30.31 13.16 -15.64
N PRO A 32 29.24 13.33 -16.45
CA PRO A 32 27.93 13.54 -15.90
C PRO A 32 27.59 12.34 -15.03
N VAL A 33 27.45 12.55 -13.74
CA VAL A 33 26.79 11.59 -12.85
C VAL A 33 25.40 11.43 -13.44
N ALA A 34 25.15 10.34 -14.15
CA ALA A 34 23.81 9.98 -14.61
C ALA A 34 22.95 9.95 -13.34
N ARG A 35 22.16 11.00 -13.14
CA ARG A 35 21.10 10.97 -12.13
C ARG A 35 20.21 9.82 -12.56
N ALA A 36 20.18 8.75 -11.79
CA ALA A 36 19.11 7.80 -11.90
C ALA A 36 17.82 8.63 -11.76
N ASP A 37 17.08 8.79 -12.84
CA ASP A 37 15.79 9.49 -12.82
C ASP A 37 14.96 8.80 -11.76
N ALA A 38 14.69 9.49 -10.66
CA ALA A 38 13.81 8.97 -9.61
C ALA A 38 12.44 8.76 -10.29
N GLN A 39 11.99 7.52 -10.35
CA GLN A 39 10.69 7.18 -10.92
C GLN A 39 9.62 8.13 -10.38
N SER A 40 8.80 8.67 -11.27
CA SER A 40 7.72 9.56 -10.88
C SER A 40 6.78 8.84 -9.89
N ALA A 41 6.08 9.59 -9.06
CA ALA A 41 5.09 9.00 -8.15
C ALA A 41 4.01 8.22 -8.92
N ASP A 42 3.73 8.59 -10.17
CA ASP A 42 2.79 7.89 -11.04
C ASP A 42 3.29 6.51 -11.46
N GLU A 43 4.54 6.42 -11.92
CA GLU A 43 5.15 5.14 -12.29
C GLU A 43 5.21 4.19 -11.10
N ARG A 44 5.59 4.69 -9.92
CA ARG A 44 5.63 3.87 -8.70
C ARG A 44 4.25 3.42 -8.24
N PHE A 45 3.22 4.26 -8.38
CA PHE A 45 1.84 3.90 -8.07
C PHE A 45 1.30 2.80 -8.99
N THR A 46 1.71 2.77 -10.25
CA THR A 46 1.28 1.75 -11.23
C THR A 46 1.61 0.33 -10.77
N VAL A 47 2.71 0.15 -10.02
CA VAL A 47 3.08 -1.16 -9.44
C VAL A 47 2.00 -1.69 -8.50
N CYS A 48 1.34 -0.83 -7.73
CA CYS A 48 0.27 -1.22 -6.82
C CYS A 48 -0.93 -1.81 -7.59
N LEU A 49 -1.23 -1.24 -8.75
CA LEU A 49 -2.36 -1.63 -9.58
C LEU A 49 -2.21 -3.03 -10.20
N ALA A 50 -1.00 -3.56 -10.30
CA ALA A 50 -0.75 -4.93 -10.76
C ALA A 50 -1.49 -5.98 -9.92
N CYS A 51 -1.62 -5.76 -8.61
CA CYS A 51 -2.34 -6.65 -7.70
C CYS A 51 -3.73 -6.13 -7.34
N HIS A 52 -3.88 -4.81 -7.21
CA HIS A 52 -5.12 -4.18 -6.78
C HIS A 52 -6.09 -3.86 -7.92
N GLY A 53 -5.72 -4.16 -9.17
CA GLY A 53 -6.51 -3.88 -10.37
C GLY A 53 -6.21 -2.51 -10.97
N ALA A 54 -6.22 -2.39 -12.30
CA ALA A 54 -5.89 -1.16 -13.01
C ALA A 54 -6.82 0.01 -12.65
N ASP A 55 -8.06 -0.30 -12.29
CA ASP A 55 -9.09 0.62 -11.82
C ASP A 55 -9.23 0.63 -10.29
N GLY A 56 -8.33 -0.04 -9.58
CA GLY A 56 -8.38 -0.24 -8.13
C GLY A 56 -9.36 -1.33 -7.70
N GLN A 57 -9.83 -2.20 -8.62
CA GLN A 57 -10.73 -3.31 -8.33
C GLN A 57 -9.99 -4.63 -8.49
N SER A 58 -9.59 -5.22 -7.38
CA SER A 58 -8.79 -6.45 -7.38
C SER A 58 -9.61 -7.68 -7.80
N ARG A 59 -8.99 -8.52 -8.63
CA ARG A 59 -9.48 -9.86 -8.98
C ARG A 59 -8.67 -10.98 -8.34
N ILE A 60 -7.64 -10.62 -7.58
CA ILE A 60 -6.75 -11.57 -6.90
C ILE A 60 -7.36 -11.95 -5.54
N PRO A 61 -7.49 -13.24 -5.21
CA PRO A 61 -8.02 -13.68 -3.92
C PRO A 61 -7.33 -13.01 -2.73
N ALA A 62 -8.10 -12.65 -1.73
CA ALA A 62 -7.68 -11.98 -0.49
C ALA A 62 -6.91 -10.65 -0.68
N THR A 63 -6.85 -10.12 -1.90
CA THR A 63 -6.29 -8.79 -2.19
C THR A 63 -7.44 -7.78 -2.28
N PRO A 64 -7.43 -6.69 -1.50
CA PRO A 64 -8.56 -5.76 -1.48
C PRO A 64 -8.64 -4.90 -2.73
N SER A 65 -9.86 -4.54 -3.10
CA SER A 65 -10.10 -3.39 -3.96
C SER A 65 -9.76 -2.10 -3.21
N LEU A 66 -9.12 -1.15 -3.90
CA LEU A 66 -8.68 0.12 -3.32
C LEU A 66 -9.61 1.28 -3.68
N GLY A 67 -10.37 1.17 -4.78
CA GLY A 67 -11.16 2.27 -5.29
C GLY A 67 -12.09 2.90 -4.26
N GLY A 68 -12.08 4.23 -4.17
CA GLY A 68 -12.90 4.98 -3.24
C GLY A 68 -12.59 4.79 -1.76
N GLN A 69 -11.42 4.24 -1.41
CA GLN A 69 -10.99 4.19 -0.01
C GLN A 69 -10.60 5.59 0.48
N PRO A 70 -11.00 5.99 1.71
CA PRO A 70 -10.63 7.29 2.26
C PRO A 70 -9.11 7.46 2.34
N ALA A 71 -8.60 8.61 1.87
CA ALA A 71 -7.16 8.86 1.80
C ALA A 71 -6.46 8.69 3.15
N PHE A 72 -7.05 9.18 4.23
CA PHE A 72 -6.45 9.05 5.56
C PHE A 72 -6.34 7.58 6.01
N PHE A 73 -7.35 6.76 5.70
CA PHE A 73 -7.27 5.31 5.94
C PHE A 73 -6.10 4.69 5.15
N VAL A 74 -5.94 5.06 3.88
CA VAL A 74 -4.86 4.51 3.02
C VAL A 74 -3.49 4.91 3.52
N VAL A 75 -3.27 6.20 3.88
CA VAL A 75 -2.01 6.66 4.51
C VAL A 75 -1.67 5.80 5.72
N ALA A 76 -2.65 5.61 6.61
CA ALA A 76 -2.44 4.83 7.82
C ALA A 76 -2.10 3.36 7.53
N GLN A 77 -2.76 2.73 6.55
CA GLN A 77 -2.45 1.34 6.21
C GLN A 77 -1.07 1.20 5.57
N LEU A 78 -0.70 2.10 4.64
CA LEU A 78 0.63 2.10 4.03
C LEU A 78 1.72 2.35 5.08
N PHE A 79 1.49 3.26 6.02
CA PHE A 79 2.39 3.47 7.15
C PHE A 79 2.57 2.20 7.99
N LEU A 80 1.48 1.52 8.36
CA LEU A 80 1.55 0.29 9.15
C LEU A 80 2.30 -0.83 8.42
N PHE A 81 2.16 -0.95 7.11
CA PHE A 81 2.93 -1.90 6.31
C PHE A 81 4.41 -1.52 6.25
N ARG A 82 4.72 -0.24 5.98
CA ARG A 82 6.10 0.26 5.91
C ARG A 82 6.87 0.02 7.21
N GLU A 83 6.21 0.22 8.34
CA GLU A 83 6.79 0.01 9.67
C GLU A 83 6.70 -1.46 10.16
N GLY A 84 6.26 -2.39 9.32
CA GLY A 84 6.10 -3.81 9.69
C GLY A 84 5.08 -4.06 10.81
N ARG A 85 4.18 -3.11 11.09
CA ARG A 85 3.18 -3.19 12.15
C ARG A 85 1.87 -3.83 11.70
N ARG A 86 1.73 -4.07 10.42
CA ARG A 86 0.65 -4.86 9.82
C ARG A 86 1.29 -5.97 9.00
N ASP A 87 1.02 -7.21 9.39
CA ASP A 87 1.61 -8.38 8.74
C ASP A 87 0.92 -8.66 7.40
N ASN A 88 1.70 -8.54 6.35
CA ASN A 88 1.47 -9.04 4.99
C ASN A 88 2.78 -8.86 4.22
N PRO A 89 3.55 -9.94 3.99
CA PRO A 89 4.89 -9.84 3.39
C PRO A 89 4.92 -9.08 2.06
N ALA A 90 3.94 -9.30 1.18
CA ALA A 90 3.86 -8.60 -0.11
C ALA A 90 3.67 -7.10 0.06
N MET A 91 2.76 -6.69 0.98
CA MET A 91 2.50 -5.27 1.24
C MET A 91 3.64 -4.61 2.02
N VAL A 92 4.29 -5.31 2.94
CA VAL A 92 5.49 -4.81 3.63
C VAL A 92 6.60 -4.54 2.62
N ALA A 93 6.89 -5.50 1.73
CA ALA A 93 7.88 -5.31 0.66
C ALA A 93 7.51 -4.15 -0.28
N SER A 94 6.23 -4.01 -0.65
CA SER A 94 5.75 -2.93 -1.53
C SER A 94 5.77 -1.55 -0.87
N ALA A 95 5.60 -1.48 0.44
CA ALA A 95 5.60 -0.21 1.19
C ALA A 95 7.00 0.19 1.68
N GLN A 96 7.95 -0.74 1.69
CA GLN A 96 9.32 -0.47 2.10
C GLN A 96 9.95 0.62 1.23
N GLY A 97 10.56 1.62 1.85
CA GLY A 97 11.20 2.73 1.15
C GLY A 97 10.26 3.85 0.69
N LEU A 98 8.93 3.74 0.89
CA LEU A 98 8.03 4.85 0.64
C LEU A 98 8.26 5.99 1.64
N THR A 99 8.35 7.21 1.12
CA THR A 99 8.41 8.43 1.95
C THR A 99 7.01 8.82 2.44
N ASN A 100 6.92 9.72 3.42
CA ASN A 100 5.62 10.26 3.84
C ASN A 100 4.88 10.97 2.69
N SER A 101 5.63 11.64 1.80
CA SER A 101 5.05 12.25 0.60
C SER A 101 4.45 11.20 -0.33
N ASP A 102 5.09 10.03 -0.48
CA ASP A 102 4.56 8.93 -1.28
C ASP A 102 3.27 8.37 -0.68
N LEU A 103 3.24 8.17 0.64
CA LEU A 103 2.03 7.70 1.31
C LEU A 103 0.85 8.61 1.03
N THR A 104 1.04 9.93 1.13
CA THR A 104 0.00 10.92 0.85
C THR A 104 -0.40 10.91 -0.63
N ALA A 105 0.58 10.96 -1.54
CA ALA A 105 0.32 10.99 -2.98
C ALA A 105 -0.43 9.72 -3.46
N PHE A 106 -0.07 8.54 -2.94
CA PHE A 106 -0.74 7.29 -3.30
C PHE A 106 -2.15 7.21 -2.70
N ALA A 107 -2.32 7.68 -1.47
CA ALA A 107 -3.63 7.74 -0.83
C ALA A 107 -4.60 8.64 -1.58
N ASP A 108 -4.15 9.81 -2.03
CA ASP A 108 -4.96 10.75 -2.83
C ASP A 108 -5.37 10.14 -4.18
N ARG A 109 -4.49 9.34 -4.81
CA ARG A 109 -4.83 8.61 -6.03
C ARG A 109 -5.87 7.53 -5.78
N VAL A 110 -5.68 6.72 -4.74
CA VAL A 110 -6.62 5.67 -4.34
C VAL A 110 -8.01 6.25 -4.07
N ALA A 111 -8.09 7.37 -3.36
CA ALA A 111 -9.37 8.03 -3.06
C ALA A 111 -10.11 8.51 -4.31
N LYS A 112 -9.39 8.77 -5.41
CA LYS A 112 -9.95 9.21 -6.70
C LYS A 112 -10.32 8.05 -7.63
N LEU A 113 -9.84 6.83 -7.38
CA LEU A 113 -10.25 5.67 -8.15
C LEU A 113 -11.75 5.39 -7.93
N PRO A 114 -12.45 4.89 -8.95
CA PRO A 114 -13.87 4.58 -8.80
C PRO A 114 -14.07 3.51 -7.72
N PRO A 115 -15.07 3.67 -6.84
CA PRO A 115 -15.39 2.63 -5.88
C PRO A 115 -15.86 1.35 -6.61
N PRO A 116 -15.66 0.15 -6.01
CA PRO A 116 -16.16 -1.08 -6.60
C PRO A 116 -17.67 -0.99 -6.83
N PRO A 117 -18.16 -1.37 -8.03
CA PRO A 117 -19.58 -1.43 -8.32
C PRO A 117 -20.26 -2.52 -7.47
N PRO A 118 -21.57 -2.47 -7.31
CA PRO A 118 -22.32 -3.60 -6.78
C PRO A 118 -22.06 -4.88 -7.59
N SER A 119 -22.09 -6.04 -6.90
CA SER A 119 -21.94 -7.33 -7.58
C SER A 119 -23.02 -7.55 -8.64
N GLU A 120 -22.66 -8.10 -9.78
CA GLU A 120 -23.60 -8.54 -10.80
C GLU A 120 -24.31 -9.86 -10.42
N GLU A 121 -23.72 -10.63 -9.51
CA GLU A 121 -24.31 -11.85 -8.98
C GLU A 121 -25.32 -11.55 -7.89
N ALA A 122 -26.49 -12.23 -7.97
CA ALA A 122 -27.48 -12.14 -6.90
C ALA A 122 -26.93 -12.78 -5.61
N PRO A 123 -27.04 -12.12 -4.45
CA PRO A 123 -26.59 -12.66 -3.20
C PRO A 123 -27.41 -13.87 -2.76
N ASP A 124 -26.80 -14.79 -1.99
CA ASP A 124 -27.57 -15.76 -1.21
C ASP A 124 -28.50 -15.03 -0.24
N ALA A 125 -29.80 -15.18 -0.43
CA ALA A 125 -30.80 -14.41 0.29
C ALA A 125 -30.78 -14.64 1.80
N ALA A 126 -30.43 -15.85 2.24
CA ALA A 126 -30.38 -16.18 3.67
C ALA A 126 -29.14 -15.53 4.34
N ARG A 127 -27.96 -15.66 3.75
CA ARG A 127 -26.72 -15.03 4.21
C ARG A 127 -26.86 -13.50 4.20
N PHE A 128 -27.37 -12.94 3.12
CA PHE A 128 -27.59 -11.50 2.97
C PHE A 128 -28.52 -10.96 4.08
N THR A 129 -29.64 -11.66 4.35
CA THR A 129 -30.58 -11.25 5.40
C THR A 129 -29.96 -11.33 6.78
N ARG A 130 -29.17 -12.37 7.10
CA ARG A 130 -28.48 -12.49 8.38
C ARG A 130 -27.40 -11.41 8.51
N GLY A 131 -26.56 -11.22 7.50
CA GLY A 131 -25.53 -10.18 7.49
C GLY A 131 -26.11 -8.78 7.68
N ARG A 132 -27.20 -8.45 6.97
CA ARG A 132 -27.93 -7.18 7.15
C ARG A 132 -28.41 -7.00 8.59
N ARG A 133 -28.97 -8.04 9.20
CA ARG A 133 -29.45 -7.99 10.59
C ARG A 133 -28.30 -7.69 11.55
N LEU A 134 -27.13 -8.30 11.32
CA LEU A 134 -25.94 -8.07 12.13
C LEU A 134 -25.48 -6.62 12.06
N THR A 135 -25.53 -5.96 10.90
CA THR A 135 -25.17 -4.52 10.81
C THR A 135 -26.15 -3.59 11.52
N LEU A 136 -27.36 -4.06 11.84
CA LEU A 136 -28.33 -3.31 12.64
C LEU A 136 -28.15 -3.52 14.15
N SER A 137 -27.81 -4.73 14.57
CA SER A 137 -27.52 -5.06 15.97
C SER A 137 -26.12 -4.62 16.43
N HIS A 138 -25.17 -4.56 15.51
CA HIS A 138 -23.84 -4.02 15.68
C HIS A 138 -23.71 -2.81 14.74
N PRO A 139 -23.84 -1.56 15.24
CA PRO A 139 -24.07 -0.40 14.38
C PRO A 139 -22.81 0.02 13.59
N CYS A 140 -22.35 -0.86 12.71
CA CYS A 140 -21.16 -0.68 11.85
C CYS A 140 -21.21 0.64 11.07
N GLY A 141 -22.39 1.04 10.60
CA GLY A 141 -22.63 2.27 9.86
C GLY A 141 -22.38 3.55 10.63
N VAL A 142 -22.29 3.52 11.96
CA VAL A 142 -21.92 4.70 12.77
C VAL A 142 -20.50 5.14 12.48
N CYS A 143 -19.57 4.20 12.33
CA CYS A 143 -18.18 4.49 11.99
C CYS A 143 -17.92 4.46 10.48
N HIS A 144 -18.47 3.47 9.77
CA HIS A 144 -18.22 3.24 8.34
C HIS A 144 -19.17 3.98 7.39
N ASN A 145 -20.00 4.92 7.88
CA ASN A 145 -21.15 5.56 7.26
C ASN A 145 -22.32 4.58 7.02
N PRO A 146 -23.57 5.08 6.99
CA PRO A 146 -24.76 4.24 6.77
C PRO A 146 -24.76 3.49 5.44
N ASP A 147 -24.07 4.02 4.43
CA ASP A 147 -23.86 3.43 3.11
C ASP A 147 -22.55 2.64 2.99
N PHE A 148 -21.83 2.46 4.09
CA PHE A 148 -20.53 1.80 4.17
C PHE A 148 -19.47 2.37 3.22
N SER A 149 -19.58 3.64 2.86
CA SER A 149 -18.61 4.35 2.01
C SER A 149 -17.27 4.62 2.73
N GLY A 150 -17.27 4.57 4.05
CA GLY A 150 -16.12 4.92 4.87
C GLY A 150 -15.90 6.43 4.99
N ARG A 151 -15.08 6.83 5.96
CA ARG A 151 -14.69 8.23 6.19
C ARG A 151 -13.39 8.28 7.00
N GLU A 152 -12.54 9.25 6.74
CA GLU A 152 -11.30 9.44 7.49
C GLU A 152 -10.47 8.14 7.61
N GLN A 153 -10.27 7.63 8.85
CA GLN A 153 -9.58 6.36 9.11
C GLN A 153 -10.49 5.13 9.02
N MET A 154 -11.78 5.30 8.81
CA MET A 154 -12.73 4.20 8.67
C MET A 154 -12.84 3.79 7.20
N PRO A 155 -12.50 2.55 6.84
CA PRO A 155 -12.51 2.13 5.45
C PRO A 155 -13.91 2.03 4.86
N ARG A 156 -13.97 2.17 3.53
CA ARG A 156 -15.10 1.72 2.74
C ARG A 156 -15.23 0.20 2.82
N LEU A 157 -16.42 -0.29 3.12
CA LEU A 157 -16.78 -1.71 3.19
C LEU A 157 -17.69 -2.13 2.04
N ALA A 158 -18.55 -1.22 1.56
CA ALA A 158 -19.51 -1.49 0.50
C ALA A 158 -18.83 -2.01 -0.76
N ASN A 159 -19.28 -3.18 -1.23
CA ASN A 159 -18.83 -3.86 -2.43
C ASN A 159 -17.33 -4.24 -2.44
N GLN A 160 -16.72 -4.30 -1.25
CA GLN A 160 -15.40 -4.87 -1.11
C GLN A 160 -15.47 -6.39 -1.30
N ARG A 161 -14.40 -7.01 -1.78
CA ARG A 161 -14.29 -8.46 -1.96
C ARG A 161 -14.69 -9.22 -0.70
N GLU A 162 -15.57 -10.22 -0.86
CA GLU A 162 -16.06 -11.03 0.25
C GLU A 162 -14.93 -11.76 1.01
N ASP A 163 -14.02 -12.38 0.25
CA ASP A 163 -12.89 -13.12 0.81
C ASP A 163 -11.94 -12.22 1.61
N TYR A 164 -11.72 -10.98 1.14
CA TYR A 164 -10.90 -10.01 1.85
C TYR A 164 -11.59 -9.48 3.10
N LEU A 165 -12.91 -9.17 3.03
CA LEU A 165 -13.69 -8.73 4.19
C LEU A 165 -13.65 -9.80 5.30
N LEU A 166 -13.90 -11.06 4.95
CA LEU A 166 -13.86 -12.17 5.88
C LEU A 166 -12.48 -12.32 6.52
N LYS A 167 -11.42 -12.33 5.70
CA LYS A 167 -10.04 -12.36 6.20
C LYS A 167 -9.77 -11.19 7.15
N ALA A 168 -10.11 -9.96 6.77
CA ALA A 168 -9.84 -8.78 7.57
C ALA A 168 -10.56 -8.80 8.92
N MET A 169 -11.82 -9.25 8.96
CA MET A 169 -12.58 -9.40 10.20
C MET A 169 -11.99 -10.47 11.12
N ARG A 170 -11.59 -11.61 10.55
CA ARG A 170 -10.90 -12.67 11.32
C ARG A 170 -9.56 -12.19 11.88
N ASP A 171 -8.78 -11.46 11.09
CA ASP A 171 -7.51 -10.90 11.53
C ASP A 171 -7.69 -9.89 12.69
N TYR A 172 -8.74 -9.05 12.65
CA TYR A 172 -9.05 -8.16 13.76
C TYR A 172 -9.53 -8.93 14.99
N LYS A 173 -10.41 -9.92 14.81
CA LYS A 173 -10.96 -10.70 15.94
C LYS A 173 -9.88 -11.51 16.64
N SER A 174 -8.92 -12.06 15.91
CA SER A 174 -7.78 -12.83 16.46
C SER A 174 -6.67 -11.94 17.04
N GLY A 175 -6.67 -10.63 16.76
CA GLY A 175 -5.58 -9.72 17.11
C GLY A 175 -4.39 -9.78 16.16
N ALA A 176 -4.44 -10.57 15.08
CA ALA A 176 -3.40 -10.60 14.04
C ALA A 176 -3.29 -9.27 13.28
N ARG A 177 -4.40 -8.53 13.20
CA ARG A 177 -4.43 -7.17 12.67
C ARG A 177 -4.78 -6.19 13.78
N LEU A 178 -3.86 -5.29 14.07
CA LEU A 178 -4.10 -4.20 14.99
C LEU A 178 -4.85 -3.07 14.28
N GLY A 179 -5.98 -2.66 14.83
CA GLY A 179 -6.72 -1.48 14.40
C GLY A 179 -6.42 -0.27 15.29
N TYR A 180 -6.99 0.88 14.94
CA TYR A 180 -6.93 2.06 15.80
C TYR A 180 -7.63 1.78 17.13
N GLY A 181 -6.86 1.81 18.22
CA GLY A 181 -7.40 1.65 19.59
C GLY A 181 -8.09 0.32 19.89
N GLY A 182 -7.96 -0.69 19.03
CA GLY A 182 -8.61 -1.99 19.24
C GLY A 182 -10.13 -2.02 18.99
N ALA A 183 -10.73 -0.92 18.51
CA ALA A 183 -12.19 -0.81 18.35
C ALA A 183 -12.77 -1.94 17.49
N MET A 184 -12.18 -2.24 16.32
CA MET A 184 -12.66 -3.33 15.46
C MET A 184 -12.57 -4.70 16.14
N SER A 185 -11.52 -4.96 16.92
CA SER A 185 -11.39 -6.22 17.67
C SER A 185 -12.48 -6.35 18.73
N GLN A 186 -12.85 -5.26 19.38
CA GLN A 186 -13.93 -5.23 20.40
C GLN A 186 -15.29 -5.46 19.74
N GLU A 187 -15.59 -4.76 18.64
CA GLU A 187 -16.86 -4.93 17.91
C GLU A 187 -17.07 -6.35 17.37
N LEU A 188 -15.99 -7.03 16.99
CA LEU A 188 -16.05 -8.37 16.42
C LEU A 188 -15.92 -9.48 17.47
N ALA A 189 -15.58 -9.18 18.73
CA ALA A 189 -15.26 -10.18 19.76
C ALA A 189 -16.41 -11.17 20.02
N GLY A 190 -17.64 -10.67 20.07
CA GLY A 190 -18.84 -11.47 20.35
C GLY A 190 -19.41 -12.23 19.15
N LEU A 191 -18.94 -11.95 17.93
CA LEU A 191 -19.49 -12.55 16.72
C LEU A 191 -18.90 -13.95 16.50
N SER A 192 -19.72 -14.90 16.06
CA SER A 192 -19.26 -16.21 15.60
C SER A 192 -18.54 -16.11 14.23
N ASP A 193 -17.84 -17.17 13.83
CA ASP A 193 -17.25 -17.20 12.48
C ASP A 193 -18.34 -17.18 11.40
N GLN A 194 -19.50 -17.81 11.65
CA GLN A 194 -20.64 -17.75 10.74
C GLN A 194 -21.19 -16.31 10.60
N ASP A 195 -21.20 -15.53 11.68
CA ASP A 195 -21.61 -14.12 11.61
C ASP A 195 -20.63 -13.30 10.75
N LEU A 196 -19.33 -13.56 10.85
CA LEU A 196 -18.33 -12.91 10.00
C LEU A 196 -18.52 -13.28 8.51
N ILE A 197 -18.84 -14.54 8.22
CA ILE A 197 -19.15 -15.03 6.87
C ILE A 197 -20.38 -14.30 6.31
N ASP A 198 -21.46 -14.19 7.09
CA ASP A 198 -22.68 -13.54 6.67
C ASP A 198 -22.52 -12.01 6.51
N LEU A 199 -21.74 -11.38 7.39
CA LEU A 199 -21.36 -9.96 7.27
C LEU A 199 -20.54 -9.69 6.00
N ALA A 200 -19.52 -10.51 5.73
CA ALA A 200 -18.71 -10.37 4.52
C ALA A 200 -19.56 -10.48 3.27
N HIS A 201 -20.50 -11.44 3.25
CA HIS A 201 -21.42 -11.63 2.14
C HIS A 201 -22.35 -10.42 1.95
N TYR A 202 -22.94 -9.90 3.02
CA TYR A 202 -23.82 -8.74 2.93
C TYR A 202 -23.07 -7.49 2.43
N LEU A 203 -21.89 -7.22 2.97
CA LEU A 203 -21.12 -6.03 2.62
C LEU A 203 -20.55 -6.08 1.20
N SER A 204 -20.19 -7.28 0.72
CA SER A 204 -19.71 -7.47 -0.66
C SER A 204 -20.82 -7.34 -1.71
N HIS A 205 -22.08 -7.49 -1.32
CA HIS A 205 -23.27 -7.34 -2.18
C HIS A 205 -24.11 -6.12 -1.76
N PHE A 206 -23.51 -5.14 -1.12
CA PHE A 206 -24.25 -3.97 -0.66
C PHE A 206 -24.90 -3.22 -1.83
N GLY A 207 -26.18 -2.95 -1.72
CA GLY A 207 -26.98 -2.30 -2.78
C GLY A 207 -27.59 -3.27 -3.80
N VAL A 208 -27.29 -4.56 -3.73
CA VAL A 208 -27.92 -5.59 -4.57
C VAL A 208 -29.14 -6.16 -3.85
N ALA A 209 -30.28 -6.22 -4.52
CA ALA A 209 -31.46 -6.90 -3.98
C ALA A 209 -31.32 -8.42 -4.14
N PRO A 210 -31.60 -9.24 -3.10
CA PRO A 210 -31.71 -10.68 -3.26
C PRO A 210 -32.78 -11.05 -4.31
N ALA A 211 -32.54 -12.13 -5.08
CA ALA A 211 -33.53 -12.64 -5.99
C ALA A 211 -34.84 -12.97 -5.25
N PRO A 212 -36.01 -12.69 -5.82
CA PRO A 212 -37.28 -13.13 -5.23
C PRO A 212 -37.34 -14.66 -5.16
N ARG A 213 -37.88 -15.17 -4.04
CA ARG A 213 -38.06 -16.62 -3.84
C ARG A 213 -39.23 -17.13 -4.68
#